data_8463f864b09ab53eea899d504930a0fa
#
_entry.id   8463f864b09ab53eea899d504930a0fa
#
_cell.length_a   1.000
_cell.length_b   1.000
_cell.length_c   1.000
_cell.angle_alpha   90.00
_cell.angle_beta   90.00
_cell.angle_gamma   90.00
#
_symmetry.space_group_name_H-M   'P 1'
#
loop_
_entity.id
_entity.type
_entity.pdbx_description
1 polymer ?
#
loop_
_entity_poly.entity_id
_entity_poly.type
_entity_poly.pdbx_seq_one_letter_code
_entity_poly.pdbx_strand_id
1 'polypeptide(L)'
;MPDVLVVSDSEAVRGDVRAAIADGHTSVREQTHGAAVLAQVREKAPDLVILDLQIGKMGGMATCMELRLEEGAGRLPHVPVLMLLDRRADVFLAKRSAAQGWVVKPLDPLRLARAVREVAAGGTFHDESFRPVTVAPPPA
;
A
#
# COMPACT_ATOMS: atom_id res chain seq x y z
N MET A 1 -17.91 -4.92 -6.41
CA MET A 1 -16.75 -5.79 -6.14
C MET A 1 -15.49 -4.93 -6.17
N PRO A 2 -14.79 -4.72 -5.05
CA PRO A 2 -13.56 -3.93 -5.06
C PRO A 2 -12.49 -4.55 -5.96
N ASP A 3 -11.79 -3.70 -6.68
CA ASP A 3 -10.70 -4.07 -7.57
C ASP A 3 -9.39 -3.55 -6.97
N VAL A 4 -8.49 -4.44 -6.64
CA VAL A 4 -7.22 -4.12 -5.97
C VAL A 4 -6.06 -4.46 -6.89
N LEU A 5 -5.16 -3.49 -7.09
CA LEU A 5 -3.92 -3.69 -7.83
C LEU A 5 -2.77 -3.86 -6.83
N VAL A 6 -2.15 -5.04 -6.83
CA VAL A 6 -0.99 -5.35 -5.98
C VAL A 6 0.28 -5.17 -6.78
N VAL A 7 1.19 -4.34 -6.30
CA VAL A 7 2.44 -4.00 -6.99
C VAL A 7 3.64 -4.42 -6.13
N SER A 8 4.35 -5.45 -6.55
CA SER A 8 5.60 -5.91 -5.92
C SER A 8 6.34 -6.81 -6.90
N ASP A 9 7.66 -6.75 -6.90
CA ASP A 9 8.50 -7.69 -7.67
C ASP A 9 8.72 -9.02 -6.95
N SER A 10 8.26 -9.13 -5.71
CA SER A 10 8.34 -10.36 -4.91
C SER A 10 7.07 -11.20 -5.06
N GLU A 11 7.20 -12.41 -5.59
CA GLU A 11 6.09 -13.38 -5.66
C GLU A 11 5.57 -13.71 -4.25
N ALA A 12 6.45 -13.81 -3.26
CA ALA A 12 6.06 -14.11 -1.88
C ALA A 12 5.15 -13.00 -1.32
N VAL A 13 5.51 -11.74 -1.56
CA VAL A 13 4.70 -10.60 -1.11
C VAL A 13 3.34 -10.59 -1.82
N ARG A 14 3.32 -10.75 -3.15
CA ARG A 14 2.06 -10.79 -3.89
C ARG A 14 1.17 -11.94 -3.42
N GLY A 15 1.77 -13.11 -3.17
CA GLY A 15 1.05 -14.28 -2.66
C GLY A 15 0.46 -14.06 -1.27
N ASP A 16 1.20 -13.43 -0.37
CA ASP A 16 0.72 -13.10 0.97
C ASP A 16 -0.47 -12.13 0.91
N VAL A 17 -0.40 -11.14 0.04
CA VAL A 17 -1.49 -10.19 -0.15
C VAL A 17 -2.72 -10.88 -0.73
N ARG A 18 -2.56 -11.68 -1.79
CA ARG A 18 -3.68 -12.45 -2.36
C ARG A 18 -4.38 -13.30 -1.31
N ALA A 19 -3.60 -14.01 -0.50
CA ALA A 19 -4.15 -14.88 0.54
C ALA A 19 -4.92 -14.08 1.60
N ALA A 20 -4.40 -12.93 2.00
CA ALA A 20 -5.01 -12.12 3.05
C ALA A 20 -6.35 -11.51 2.62
N ILE A 21 -6.52 -11.20 1.34
CA ILE A 21 -7.72 -10.52 0.83
C ILE A 21 -8.63 -11.42 -0.03
N ALA A 22 -8.35 -12.72 -0.06
CA ALA A 22 -9.15 -13.70 -0.79
C ALA A 22 -10.47 -13.97 -0.04
N ASP A 23 -11.47 -13.16 -0.29
CA ASP A 23 -12.79 -13.26 0.34
C ASP A 23 -13.91 -13.62 -0.66
N GLY A 24 -13.57 -13.86 -1.91
CA GLY A 24 -14.55 -14.11 -2.97
C GLY A 24 -15.29 -12.87 -3.46
N HIS A 25 -15.03 -11.71 -2.86
CA HIS A 25 -15.70 -10.45 -3.19
C HIS A 25 -14.72 -9.37 -3.69
N THR A 26 -13.42 -9.66 -3.71
CA THR A 26 -12.38 -8.73 -4.12
C THR A 26 -11.68 -9.26 -5.37
N SER A 27 -11.61 -8.44 -6.41
CA SER A 27 -10.83 -8.73 -7.61
C SER A 27 -9.40 -8.27 -7.40
N VAL A 28 -8.41 -9.11 -7.68
CA VAL A 28 -7.00 -8.81 -7.50
C VAL A 28 -6.27 -8.84 -8.83
N ARG A 29 -5.63 -7.73 -9.18
CA ARG A 29 -4.70 -7.64 -10.29
C ARG A 29 -3.30 -7.47 -9.75
N GLU A 30 -2.29 -7.92 -10.48
CA GLU A 30 -0.90 -7.87 -10.04
C GLU A 30 -0.03 -7.15 -11.05
N GLN A 31 0.98 -6.45 -10.55
CA GLN A 31 2.01 -5.79 -11.35
C GLN A 31 3.36 -5.97 -10.66
N THR A 32 4.39 -6.26 -11.42
CA THR A 32 5.75 -6.50 -10.91
C THR A 32 6.68 -5.30 -11.06
N HIS A 33 6.30 -4.29 -11.82
CA HIS A 33 7.15 -3.14 -12.14
C HIS A 33 6.44 -1.82 -11.78
N GLY A 34 7.09 -1.00 -10.98
CA GLY A 34 6.56 0.33 -10.63
C GLY A 34 6.33 1.20 -11.86
N ALA A 35 7.23 1.13 -12.85
CA ALA A 35 7.12 1.94 -14.08
C ALA A 35 5.88 1.62 -14.93
N ALA A 36 5.27 0.45 -14.75
CA ALA A 36 4.09 0.03 -15.51
C ALA A 36 2.77 0.40 -14.81
N VAL A 37 2.82 0.88 -13.58
CA VAL A 37 1.63 1.14 -12.76
C VAL A 37 0.77 2.26 -13.34
N LEU A 38 1.39 3.37 -13.74
CA LEU A 38 0.64 4.52 -14.25
C LEU A 38 -0.21 4.16 -15.46
N ALA A 39 0.36 3.46 -16.44
CA ALA A 39 -0.37 3.02 -17.64
C ALA A 39 -1.50 2.08 -17.28
N GLN A 40 -1.27 1.17 -16.35
CA GLN A 40 -2.28 0.21 -15.91
C GLN A 40 -3.45 0.90 -15.20
N VAL A 41 -3.17 1.90 -14.37
CA VAL A 41 -4.19 2.71 -13.69
C VAL A 41 -4.98 3.54 -14.69
N ARG A 42 -4.33 4.10 -15.72
CA ARG A 42 -5.01 4.83 -16.80
C ARG A 42 -5.96 3.95 -17.57
N GLU A 43 -5.55 2.73 -17.86
CA GLU A 43 -6.37 1.79 -18.61
C GLU A 43 -7.61 1.39 -17.82
N LYS A 44 -7.43 1.06 -16.55
CA LYS A 44 -8.52 0.72 -15.63
C LYS A 44 -8.11 1.08 -14.21
N ALA A 45 -8.69 2.15 -13.68
CA ALA A 45 -8.39 2.59 -12.33
C ALA A 45 -8.90 1.57 -11.29
N PRO A 46 -8.03 1.06 -10.41
CA PRO A 46 -8.46 0.20 -9.31
C PRO A 46 -9.11 1.01 -8.19
N ASP A 47 -9.78 0.33 -7.28
CA ASP A 47 -10.29 0.96 -6.05
C ASP A 47 -9.18 1.18 -5.03
N LEU A 48 -8.08 0.45 -5.14
CA LEU A 48 -6.94 0.53 -4.24
C LEU A 48 -5.68 0.01 -4.94
N VAL A 49 -4.56 0.69 -4.74
CA VAL A 49 -3.23 0.19 -5.08
C VAL A 49 -2.52 -0.21 -3.79
N ILE A 50 -2.11 -1.47 -3.70
CA ILE A 50 -1.22 -1.96 -2.63
C ILE A 50 0.18 -1.97 -3.22
N LEU A 51 1.06 -1.14 -2.68
CA LEU A 51 2.34 -0.81 -3.30
C LEU A 51 3.50 -1.14 -2.38
N ASP A 52 4.32 -2.10 -2.79
CA ASP A 52 5.55 -2.43 -2.05
C ASP A 52 6.57 -1.30 -2.22
N LEU A 53 7.09 -0.78 -1.11
CA LEU A 53 8.09 0.28 -1.15
C LEU A 53 9.37 -0.18 -1.83
N GLN A 54 9.77 -1.45 -1.59
CA GLN A 54 11.01 -2.01 -2.11
C GLN A 54 10.78 -2.74 -3.44
N ILE A 55 10.53 -1.97 -4.48
CA ILE A 55 10.46 -2.51 -5.84
C ILE A 55 11.73 -2.10 -6.58
N GLY A 56 12.30 -3.03 -7.36
CA GLY A 56 13.48 -2.76 -8.17
C GLY A 56 13.27 -1.66 -9.19
N LYS A 57 14.31 -0.93 -9.54
CA LYS A 57 14.32 0.20 -10.50
C LYS A 57 13.48 1.38 -10.00
N MET A 58 12.24 1.53 -10.45
CA MET A 58 11.35 2.57 -9.95
C MET A 58 10.70 2.10 -8.66
N GLY A 59 11.14 2.66 -7.54
CA GLY A 59 10.66 2.31 -6.21
C GLY A 59 9.22 2.70 -5.93
N GLY A 60 8.66 2.13 -4.87
CA GLY A 60 7.28 2.40 -4.48
C GLY A 60 7.01 3.87 -4.18
N MET A 61 7.95 4.57 -3.55
CA MET A 61 7.80 6.00 -3.29
C MET A 61 7.64 6.80 -4.60
N ALA A 62 8.52 6.57 -5.56
CA ALA A 62 8.46 7.27 -6.85
C ALA A 62 7.15 6.95 -7.60
N THR A 63 6.73 5.69 -7.56
CA THR A 63 5.47 5.27 -8.18
C THR A 63 4.27 5.97 -7.55
N CYS A 64 4.21 6.04 -6.22
CA CYS A 64 3.14 6.73 -5.51
C CYS A 64 3.11 8.22 -5.82
N MET A 65 4.28 8.85 -5.83
CA MET A 65 4.39 10.29 -6.17
C MET A 65 3.95 10.57 -7.60
N GLU A 66 4.28 9.68 -8.54
CA GLU A 66 3.82 9.81 -9.92
C GLU A 66 2.29 9.76 -10.02
N LEU A 67 1.65 8.84 -9.31
CA LEU A 67 0.19 8.77 -9.25
C LEU A 67 -0.41 10.05 -8.69
N ARG A 68 0.20 10.62 -7.64
CA ARG A 68 -0.28 11.87 -7.04
C ARG A 68 -0.12 13.08 -7.97
N LEU A 69 0.98 13.13 -8.72
CA LEU A 69 1.19 14.20 -9.71
C LEU A 69 0.15 14.15 -10.82
N GLU A 70 -0.12 12.96 -11.36
CA GLU A 70 -1.11 12.80 -12.42
C GLU A 70 -2.53 13.10 -11.91
N GLU A 71 -2.84 12.72 -10.69
CA GLU A 71 -4.10 13.04 -10.04
C GLU A 71 -4.26 14.56 -9.87
N GLY A 72 -3.24 15.23 -9.35
CA GLY A 72 -3.25 16.68 -9.14
C GLY A 72 -3.36 17.48 -10.43
N ALA A 73 -2.87 16.92 -11.55
CA ALA A 73 -2.99 17.53 -12.88
C ALA A 73 -4.32 17.21 -13.58
N GLY A 74 -5.20 16.46 -12.93
CA GLY A 74 -6.50 16.07 -13.51
C GLY A 74 -6.42 14.98 -14.56
N ARG A 75 -5.28 14.27 -14.66
CA ARG A 75 -5.10 13.21 -15.68
C ARG A 75 -5.47 11.82 -15.18
N LEU A 76 -5.64 11.65 -13.86
CA LEU A 76 -6.09 10.41 -13.24
C LEU A 76 -7.14 10.72 -12.18
N PRO A 77 -8.09 9.78 -11.93
CA PRO A 77 -8.93 9.87 -10.74
C PRO A 77 -8.10 9.65 -9.48
N HIS A 78 -8.65 10.00 -8.33
CA HIS A 78 -8.02 9.67 -7.06
C HIS A 78 -8.02 8.16 -6.85
N VAL A 79 -6.85 7.58 -6.62
CA VAL A 79 -6.69 6.17 -6.29
C VAL A 79 -5.99 6.07 -4.94
N PRO A 80 -6.64 5.49 -3.92
CA PRO A 80 -5.99 5.27 -2.62
C PRO A 80 -4.78 4.33 -2.75
N VAL A 81 -3.75 4.59 -1.96
CA VAL A 81 -2.53 3.77 -1.92
C VAL A 81 -2.30 3.27 -0.49
N LEU A 82 -2.15 1.96 -0.36
CA LEU A 82 -1.68 1.29 0.85
C LEU A 82 -0.25 0.83 0.58
N MET A 83 0.71 1.33 1.34
CA MET A 83 2.13 1.03 1.13
C MET A 83 2.60 -0.09 2.06
N LEU A 84 3.35 -1.04 1.53
CA LEU A 84 3.97 -2.11 2.31
C LEU A 84 5.42 -1.72 2.58
N LEU A 85 5.81 -1.69 3.86
CA LEU A 85 7.11 -1.20 4.29
C LEU A 85 7.94 -2.33 4.88
N ASP A 86 9.25 -2.35 4.58
CA ASP A 86 10.16 -3.34 5.16
C ASP A 86 10.55 -2.98 6.60
N ARG A 87 10.64 -1.69 6.89
CA ARG A 87 11.13 -1.20 8.17
C ARG A 87 10.25 -0.10 8.71
N ARG A 88 10.21 -0.01 10.04
CA ARG A 88 9.54 1.09 10.74
C ARG A 88 10.03 2.47 10.29
N ALA A 89 11.34 2.61 10.04
CA ALA A 89 11.93 3.85 9.60
C ALA A 89 11.36 4.36 8.27
N ASP A 90 10.79 3.46 7.44
CA ASP A 90 10.23 3.81 6.14
C ASP A 90 8.85 4.50 6.22
N VAL A 91 8.24 4.56 7.41
CA VAL A 91 6.94 5.22 7.60
C VAL A 91 6.98 6.67 7.11
N PHE A 92 8.07 7.36 7.34
CA PHE A 92 8.23 8.73 6.90
C PHE A 92 8.21 8.86 5.36
N LEU A 93 8.70 7.85 4.64
CA LEU A 93 8.63 7.81 3.17
C LEU A 93 7.18 7.62 2.68
N ALA A 94 6.41 6.77 3.36
CA ALA A 94 4.99 6.60 3.06
C ALA A 94 4.21 7.90 3.26
N LYS A 95 4.47 8.62 4.34
CA LYS A 95 3.86 9.91 4.62
C LYS A 95 4.21 10.94 3.54
N ARG A 96 5.48 11.03 3.15
CA ARG A 96 5.94 11.97 2.11
C ARG A 96 5.36 11.66 0.74
N SER A 97 5.06 10.40 0.49
CA SER A 97 4.45 9.97 -0.78
C SER A 97 2.95 10.22 -0.83
N ALA A 98 2.35 10.70 0.27
CA ALA A 98 0.91 10.89 0.42
C ALA A 98 0.13 9.58 0.25
N ALA A 99 0.66 8.47 0.78
CA ALA A 99 -0.08 7.22 0.90
C ALA A 99 -1.16 7.36 1.97
N GLN A 100 -2.33 6.77 1.72
CA GLN A 100 -3.44 6.79 2.67
C GLN A 100 -3.21 5.83 3.85
N GLY A 101 -2.36 4.82 3.65
CA GLY A 101 -2.05 3.89 4.71
C GLY A 101 -0.74 3.17 4.47
N TRP A 102 -0.29 2.47 5.50
CA TRP A 102 0.89 1.61 5.44
C TRP A 102 0.78 0.45 6.41
N VAL A 103 1.41 -0.67 6.04
CA VAL A 103 1.60 -1.85 6.86
C VAL A 103 3.07 -2.20 6.82
N VAL A 104 3.66 -2.48 7.98
CA VAL A 104 5.08 -2.85 8.10
C VAL A 104 5.18 -4.38 8.08
N LYS A 105 6.09 -4.89 7.26
CA LYS A 105 6.36 -6.34 7.18
C LYS A 105 6.99 -6.83 8.51
N PRO A 106 6.75 -8.07 8.91
CA PRO A 106 6.04 -9.13 8.20
C PRO A 106 4.53 -8.88 8.12
N LEU A 107 3.92 -9.32 7.02
CA LEU A 107 2.50 -9.05 6.75
C LEU A 107 1.62 -10.00 7.58
N ASP A 108 0.97 -9.46 8.59
CA ASP A 108 -0.08 -10.16 9.34
C ASP A 108 -1.35 -10.18 8.48
N PRO A 109 -1.90 -11.36 8.16
CA PRO A 109 -3.07 -11.42 7.29
C PRO A 109 -4.29 -10.65 7.78
N LEU A 110 -4.58 -10.68 9.08
CA LEU A 110 -5.74 -10.00 9.65
C LEU A 110 -5.55 -8.48 9.62
N ARG A 111 -4.36 -8.01 9.97
CA ARG A 111 -4.02 -6.58 9.91
C ARG A 111 -4.05 -6.07 8.47
N LEU A 112 -3.49 -6.84 7.55
CA LEU A 112 -3.49 -6.46 6.14
C LEU A 112 -4.90 -6.40 5.57
N ALA A 113 -5.74 -7.39 5.85
CA ALA A 113 -7.14 -7.39 5.41
C ALA A 113 -7.91 -6.19 5.95
N ARG A 114 -7.69 -5.84 7.21
CA ARG A 114 -8.30 -4.67 7.83
C ARG A 114 -7.84 -3.37 7.17
N ALA A 115 -6.52 -3.24 6.93
CA ALA A 115 -5.96 -2.06 6.26
C ALA A 115 -6.55 -1.87 4.87
N VAL A 116 -6.67 -2.95 4.11
CA VAL A 116 -7.26 -2.93 2.77
C VAL A 116 -8.71 -2.43 2.81
N ARG A 117 -9.51 -2.97 3.74
CA ARG A 117 -10.91 -2.53 3.87
C ARG A 117 -11.02 -1.05 4.21
N GLU A 118 -10.24 -0.58 5.17
CA GLU A 118 -10.32 0.82 5.62
C GLU A 118 -9.86 1.79 4.53
N VAL A 119 -8.76 1.50 3.86
CA VAL A 119 -8.22 2.39 2.83
C VAL A 119 -9.08 2.35 1.56
N ALA A 120 -9.56 1.19 1.16
CA ALA A 120 -10.45 1.07 -0.01
C ALA A 120 -11.79 1.79 0.20
N ALA A 121 -12.24 1.92 1.46
CA ALA A 121 -13.45 2.65 1.82
C ALA A 121 -13.24 4.17 1.92
N GLY A 122 -12.04 4.66 1.60
CA GLY A 122 -11.72 6.10 1.64
C GLY A 122 -11.11 6.57 2.94
N GLY A 123 -10.81 5.66 3.88
CA GLY A 123 -10.16 5.98 5.14
C GLY A 123 -8.64 5.89 5.08
N THR A 124 -8.03 5.86 6.25
CA THR A 124 -6.60 5.71 6.44
C THR A 124 -6.30 4.51 7.34
N PHE A 125 -5.10 3.97 7.23
CA PHE A 125 -4.63 2.92 8.13
C PHE A 125 -3.15 3.13 8.43
N HIS A 126 -2.83 3.40 9.68
CA HIS A 126 -1.47 3.63 10.13
C HIS A 126 -1.04 2.47 11.04
N ASP A 127 -0.20 1.58 10.51
CA ASP A 127 0.30 0.44 11.27
C ASP A 127 1.26 0.94 12.35
N GLU A 128 0.86 0.75 13.61
CA GLU A 128 1.65 1.13 14.78
C GLU A 128 2.19 -0.08 15.54
N SER A 129 2.00 -1.29 15.00
CA SER A 129 2.41 -2.54 15.63
C SER A 129 3.91 -2.62 15.91
N PHE A 130 4.71 -1.85 15.17
CA PHE A 130 6.15 -1.79 15.31
C PHE A 130 6.63 -0.84 16.41
N ARG A 131 5.74 -0.06 17.03
CA ARG A 131 6.14 0.87 18.10
C ARG A 131 6.52 0.10 19.34
N PRO A 132 7.70 0.37 19.93
CA PRO A 132 8.04 -0.24 21.21
C PRO A 132 7.00 0.20 22.25
N VAL A 133 6.63 -0.75 23.11
CA VAL A 133 5.77 -0.42 24.25
C VAL A 133 6.51 0.61 25.10
N THR A 134 5.93 1.80 25.21
CA THR A 134 6.49 2.83 26.08
C THR A 134 6.15 2.44 27.53
N VAL A 135 7.15 1.91 28.24
CA VAL A 135 7.02 1.69 29.66
C VAL A 135 7.23 3.04 30.32
N ALA A 136 6.23 3.52 31.06
CA ALA A 136 6.36 4.74 31.84
C ALA A 136 7.55 4.57 32.80
N PRO A 137 8.45 5.56 32.93
CA PRO A 137 9.53 5.45 33.88
C PRO A 137 8.95 5.33 35.30
N PRO A 138 9.58 4.51 36.18
CA PRO A 138 9.09 4.39 37.53
C PRO A 138 9.07 5.75 38.21
N PRO A 139 8.10 6.00 39.10
CA PRO A 139 8.07 7.27 39.82
C PRO A 139 9.33 7.41 40.67
N ALA A 140 9.88 8.60 40.71
CA ALA A 140 11.09 8.92 41.45
C ALA A 140 10.88 8.72 42.95
#